data_ada3938f35f25d91b292a6922187f601
#
_entry.id   ada3938f35f25d91b292a6922187f601
#
_cell.length_a   1.000
_cell.length_b   1.000
_cell.length_c   1.000
_cell.angle_alpha   90.00
_cell.angle_beta   90.00
_cell.angle_gamma   90.00
#
_symmetry.space_group_name_H-M   'P 1'
#
loop_
_entity.id
_entity.type
_entity.pdbx_description
1 polymer ?
#
loop_
_entity_poly.entity_id
_entity_poly.type
_entity_poly.pdbx_seq_one_letter_code
_entity_poly.pdbx_strand_id
1 'polypeptide(L)'
;MNFISKLPGPLLIFFGAFCLSFGGLIVKSFEGSTLWQILFWRQVFFVVVVTIFLIVNYKKDVFNKIYISGIPGLIGGIILGIGFSSYVFAMYNTTVANTNFIIQTQTIFLAIFGYFFLKEKISKITLISIILAISGLILMLGNTISIGQMSGNLVAFVMPITFATLILIVRKYPHVDMVPLQLVAGIVAMIIGFLASSKISISFHDIFLAFLSGT
;
A
#
# COMPACT_ATOMS: atom_id res chain seq x y z
N MET A 1 20.72 10.58 -16.14
CA MET A 1 20.85 10.56 -14.67
C MET A 1 19.78 11.51 -14.12
N ASN A 2 18.77 10.94 -13.52
CA ASN A 2 17.50 11.60 -13.28
C ASN A 2 17.59 12.64 -12.16
N PHE A 3 16.88 13.77 -12.30
CA PHE A 3 16.77 14.83 -11.30
C PHE A 3 16.36 14.28 -9.92
N ILE A 4 15.47 13.29 -9.90
CA ILE A 4 14.99 12.61 -8.68
C ILE A 4 16.12 11.91 -7.90
N SER A 5 17.10 11.30 -8.59
CA SER A 5 18.22 10.62 -7.92
C SER A 5 19.23 11.57 -7.24
N LYS A 6 19.12 12.89 -7.50
CA LYS A 6 19.94 13.92 -6.88
C LYS A 6 19.31 14.55 -5.63
N LEU A 7 18.02 14.28 -5.39
CA LEU A 7 17.34 14.81 -4.21
C LEU A 7 17.72 13.99 -2.97
N PRO A 8 17.94 14.64 -1.81
CA PRO A 8 18.20 13.93 -0.56
C PRO A 8 17.02 13.04 -0.19
N GLY A 9 17.31 11.79 0.21
CA GLY A 9 16.30 10.78 0.56
C GLY A 9 15.21 11.27 1.53
N PRO A 10 15.54 12.01 2.60
CA PRO A 10 14.53 12.58 3.50
C PRO A 10 13.52 13.50 2.82
N LEU A 11 13.97 14.27 1.82
CA LEU A 11 13.08 15.17 1.06
C LEU A 11 12.08 14.39 0.20
N LEU A 12 12.55 13.31 -0.43
CA LEU A 12 11.68 12.43 -1.22
C LEU A 12 10.63 11.75 -0.33
N ILE A 13 11.02 11.28 0.85
CA ILE A 13 10.12 10.67 1.82
C ILE A 13 9.07 11.69 2.29
N PHE A 14 9.48 12.93 2.58
CA PHE A 14 8.58 14.00 3.01
C PHE A 14 7.52 14.29 1.93
N PHE A 15 7.93 14.49 0.69
CA PHE A 15 7.00 14.74 -0.41
C PHE A 15 6.08 13.55 -0.67
N GLY A 16 6.62 12.32 -0.64
CA GLY A 16 5.81 11.11 -0.77
C GLY A 16 4.75 10.99 0.33
N ALA A 17 5.13 11.21 1.59
CA ALA A 17 4.20 11.19 2.72
C ALA A 17 3.14 12.30 2.62
N PHE A 18 3.53 13.50 2.17
CA PHE A 18 2.61 14.61 1.93
C PHE A 18 1.58 14.26 0.85
N CYS A 19 2.00 13.72 -0.29
CA CYS A 19 1.07 13.27 -1.34
C CYS A 19 0.14 12.16 -0.84
N LEU A 20 0.67 11.17 -0.12
CA LEU A 20 -0.13 10.09 0.44
C LEU A 20 -1.17 10.55 1.47
N SER A 21 -0.94 11.69 2.15
CA SER A 21 -1.89 12.23 3.13
C SER A 21 -3.24 12.61 2.52
N PHE A 22 -3.27 12.94 1.23
CA PHE A 22 -4.51 13.25 0.51
C PHE A 22 -5.29 11.99 0.10
N GLY A 23 -4.69 10.80 0.14
CA GLY A 23 -5.32 9.57 -0.33
C GLY A 23 -6.66 9.26 0.33
N GLY A 24 -6.76 9.46 1.66
CA GLY A 24 -8.01 9.26 2.38
C GLY A 24 -9.10 10.25 2.01
N LEU A 25 -8.74 11.54 1.81
CA LEU A 25 -9.66 12.58 1.36
C LEU A 25 -10.21 12.22 -0.03
N ILE A 26 -9.32 11.88 -0.96
CA ILE A 26 -9.69 11.54 -2.33
C ILE A 26 -10.63 10.34 -2.36
N VAL A 27 -10.34 9.26 -1.61
CA VAL A 27 -11.20 8.06 -1.57
C VAL A 27 -12.58 8.38 -1.01
N LYS A 28 -12.70 9.32 -0.07
CA LYS A 28 -14.00 9.74 0.49
C LYS A 28 -14.77 10.75 -0.38
N SER A 29 -14.11 11.33 -1.39
CA SER A 29 -14.72 12.29 -2.32
C SER A 29 -15.35 11.64 -3.56
N PHE A 30 -15.25 10.31 -3.73
CA PHE A 30 -15.92 9.60 -4.81
C PHE A 30 -17.44 9.65 -4.64
N GLU A 31 -18.16 9.96 -5.72
CA GLU A 31 -19.62 10.09 -5.75
C GLU A 31 -20.25 9.02 -6.64
N GLY A 32 -20.94 8.06 -6.00
CA GLY A 32 -21.68 7.01 -6.69
C GLY A 32 -20.87 5.82 -7.22
N SER A 33 -19.55 5.84 -7.12
CA SER A 33 -18.70 4.72 -7.49
C SER A 33 -18.64 3.67 -6.39
N THR A 34 -18.70 2.40 -6.79
CA THR A 34 -18.49 1.28 -5.86
C THR A 34 -17.01 1.14 -5.51
N LEU A 35 -16.72 0.54 -4.36
CA LEU A 35 -15.37 0.23 -3.89
C LEU A 35 -14.51 -0.43 -4.99
N TRP A 36 -15.07 -1.38 -5.73
CA TRP A 36 -14.35 -2.14 -6.74
C TRP A 36 -14.05 -1.34 -8.00
N GLN A 37 -14.93 -0.41 -8.37
CA GLN A 37 -14.68 0.54 -9.45
C GLN A 37 -13.56 1.52 -9.07
N ILE A 38 -13.58 2.03 -7.83
CA ILE A 38 -12.51 2.90 -7.31
C ILE A 38 -11.17 2.17 -7.33
N LEU A 39 -11.13 0.91 -6.82
CA LEU A 39 -9.93 0.09 -6.83
C LEU A 39 -9.40 -0.11 -8.25
N PHE A 40 -10.28 -0.51 -9.19
CA PHE A 40 -9.89 -0.78 -10.57
C PHE A 40 -9.26 0.45 -11.23
N TRP A 41 -9.99 1.57 -11.28
CA TRP A 41 -9.53 2.76 -11.99
C TRP A 41 -8.30 3.39 -11.36
N ARG A 42 -8.23 3.45 -10.04
CA ARG A 42 -7.04 3.88 -9.33
C ARG A 42 -5.81 3.04 -9.71
N GLN A 43 -5.97 1.72 -9.79
CA GLN A 43 -4.85 0.85 -10.15
C GLN A 43 -4.50 0.91 -11.64
N VAL A 44 -5.45 1.20 -12.53
CA VAL A 44 -5.14 1.48 -13.93
C VAL A 44 -4.17 2.66 -14.05
N PHE A 45 -4.46 3.77 -13.39
CA PHE A 45 -3.57 4.94 -13.42
C PHE A 45 -2.23 4.66 -12.73
N PHE A 46 -2.24 3.96 -11.60
CA PHE A 46 -1.01 3.54 -10.92
C PHE A 46 -0.12 2.68 -11.82
N VAL A 47 -0.67 1.67 -12.50
CA VAL A 47 0.06 0.81 -13.44
C VAL A 47 0.65 1.62 -14.59
N VAL A 48 -0.10 2.58 -15.15
CA VAL A 48 0.40 3.48 -16.20
C VAL A 48 1.59 4.29 -15.71
N VAL A 49 1.46 4.94 -14.55
CA VAL A 49 2.53 5.78 -13.99
C VAL A 49 3.78 4.94 -13.65
N VAL A 50 3.60 3.79 -13.00
CA VAL A 50 4.71 2.88 -12.70
C VAL A 50 5.37 2.38 -13.98
N THR A 51 4.60 2.05 -15.01
CA THR A 51 5.14 1.61 -16.30
C THR A 51 5.98 2.71 -16.95
N ILE A 52 5.48 3.94 -16.98
CA ILE A 52 6.23 5.09 -17.50
C ILE A 52 7.53 5.28 -16.68
N PHE A 53 7.43 5.23 -15.35
CA PHE A 53 8.59 5.34 -14.47
C PHE A 53 9.64 4.26 -14.76
N LEU A 54 9.23 2.99 -14.93
CA LEU A 54 10.14 1.90 -15.25
C LEU A 54 10.79 2.11 -16.63
N ILE A 55 10.03 2.50 -17.65
CA ILE A 55 10.56 2.76 -18.99
C ILE A 55 11.59 3.91 -18.97
N VAL A 56 11.30 4.99 -18.25
CA VAL A 56 12.22 6.15 -18.15
C VAL A 56 13.51 5.77 -17.43
N ASN A 57 13.43 4.95 -16.36
CA ASN A 57 14.60 4.60 -15.55
C ASN A 57 15.42 3.44 -16.14
N TYR A 58 14.77 2.40 -16.63
CA TYR A 58 15.44 1.18 -17.10
C TYR A 58 15.50 1.05 -18.62
N LYS A 59 14.79 1.90 -19.36
CA LYS A 59 14.77 1.90 -20.85
C LYS A 59 14.47 0.50 -21.40
N LYS A 60 15.41 -0.07 -22.16
CA LYS A 60 15.27 -1.40 -22.77
C LYS A 60 15.40 -2.56 -21.77
N ASP A 61 15.93 -2.29 -20.58
CA ASP A 61 16.19 -3.32 -19.56
C ASP A 61 15.01 -3.60 -18.64
N VAL A 62 13.84 -2.97 -18.86
CA VAL A 62 12.65 -3.14 -18.01
C VAL A 62 12.29 -4.61 -17.84
N PHE A 63 12.16 -5.36 -18.95
CA PHE A 63 11.82 -6.78 -18.91
C PHE A 63 12.88 -7.61 -18.19
N ASN A 64 14.14 -7.31 -18.41
CA ASN A 64 15.24 -7.99 -17.74
C ASN A 64 15.23 -7.73 -16.23
N LYS A 65 14.94 -6.51 -15.80
CA LYS A 65 14.80 -6.16 -14.37
C LYS A 65 13.62 -6.85 -13.71
N ILE A 66 12.46 -6.95 -14.39
CA ILE A 66 11.31 -7.73 -13.92
C ILE A 66 11.70 -9.22 -13.80
N TYR A 67 12.39 -9.76 -14.78
CA TYR A 67 12.85 -11.15 -14.78
C TYR A 67 13.85 -11.43 -13.65
N ILE A 68 14.81 -10.53 -13.42
CA ILE A 68 15.82 -10.63 -12.35
C ILE A 68 15.19 -10.52 -10.96
N SER A 69 14.09 -9.77 -10.80
CA SER A 69 13.36 -9.73 -9.52
C SER A 69 12.78 -11.10 -9.13
N GLY A 70 12.56 -11.97 -10.11
CA GLY A 70 12.25 -13.38 -9.96
C GLY A 70 11.05 -13.68 -9.05
N ILE A 71 11.08 -14.88 -8.44
CA ILE A 71 10.05 -15.33 -7.51
C ILE A 71 9.87 -14.38 -6.31
N PRO A 72 10.91 -13.85 -5.66
CA PRO A 72 10.73 -12.90 -4.56
C PRO A 72 9.99 -11.63 -4.97
N GLY A 73 10.29 -11.09 -6.16
CA GLY A 73 9.59 -9.92 -6.71
C GLY A 73 8.14 -10.23 -7.04
N LEU A 74 7.85 -11.38 -7.61
CA LEU A 74 6.48 -11.82 -7.91
C LEU A 74 5.64 -12.00 -6.64
N ILE A 75 6.16 -12.73 -5.64
CA ILE A 75 5.48 -12.94 -4.36
C ILE A 75 5.28 -11.60 -3.64
N GLY A 76 6.31 -10.75 -3.59
CA GLY A 76 6.24 -9.42 -2.99
C GLY A 76 5.19 -8.55 -3.67
N GLY A 77 5.11 -8.59 -5.01
CA GLY A 77 4.10 -7.88 -5.79
C GLY A 77 2.67 -8.36 -5.52
N ILE A 78 2.45 -9.67 -5.47
CA ILE A 78 1.13 -10.24 -5.14
C ILE A 78 0.70 -9.82 -3.73
N ILE A 79 1.58 -9.96 -2.75
CA ILE A 79 1.31 -9.58 -1.36
C ILE A 79 0.97 -8.09 -1.26
N LEU A 80 1.73 -7.23 -1.92
CA LEU A 80 1.49 -5.79 -1.94
C LEU A 80 0.18 -5.44 -2.65
N GLY A 81 -0.17 -6.13 -3.75
CA GLY A 81 -1.43 -5.94 -4.46
C GLY A 81 -2.66 -6.27 -3.60
N ILE A 82 -2.57 -7.32 -2.78
CA ILE A 82 -3.57 -7.64 -1.75
C ILE A 82 -3.64 -6.49 -0.72
N GLY A 83 -2.50 -5.96 -0.30
CA GLY A 83 -2.41 -4.80 0.58
C GLY A 83 -3.11 -3.57 0.02
N PHE A 84 -2.89 -3.23 -1.26
CA PHE A 84 -3.57 -2.12 -1.93
C PHE A 84 -5.09 -2.31 -1.99
N SER A 85 -5.55 -3.53 -2.25
CA SER A 85 -6.97 -3.86 -2.27
C SER A 85 -7.60 -3.70 -0.89
N SER A 86 -6.91 -4.17 0.17
CA SER A 86 -7.38 -4.04 1.55
C SER A 86 -7.40 -2.59 2.02
N TYR A 87 -6.46 -1.75 1.56
CA TYR A 87 -6.45 -0.32 1.84
C TYR A 87 -7.70 0.38 1.32
N VAL A 88 -8.03 0.18 0.03
CA VAL A 88 -9.23 0.80 -0.57
C VAL A 88 -10.49 0.27 0.09
N PHE A 89 -10.54 -1.03 0.38
CA PHE A 89 -11.65 -1.64 1.11
C PHE A 89 -11.85 -1.00 2.50
N ALA A 90 -10.77 -0.84 3.25
CA ALA A 90 -10.82 -0.22 4.57
C ALA A 90 -11.25 1.24 4.50
N MET A 91 -10.62 2.05 3.62
CA MET A 91 -10.99 3.45 3.43
C MET A 91 -12.45 3.65 3.05
N TYR A 92 -13.04 2.72 2.30
CA TYR A 92 -14.44 2.77 1.90
C TYR A 92 -15.39 2.40 3.05
N ASN A 93 -15.06 1.35 3.82
CA ASN A 93 -15.95 0.74 4.81
C ASN A 93 -15.74 1.22 6.26
N THR A 94 -14.66 2.00 6.54
CA THR A 94 -14.45 2.60 7.86
C THR A 94 -14.00 4.05 7.75
N THR A 95 -13.58 4.67 8.84
CA THR A 95 -13.09 6.05 8.81
C THR A 95 -11.64 6.11 8.31
N VAL A 96 -11.28 7.23 7.68
CA VAL A 96 -9.90 7.49 7.26
C VAL A 96 -8.94 7.45 8.46
N ALA A 97 -9.39 7.94 9.62
CA ALA A 97 -8.62 7.92 10.85
C ALA A 97 -8.33 6.47 11.29
N ASN A 98 -9.35 5.61 11.42
CA ASN A 98 -9.19 4.22 11.81
C ASN A 98 -8.24 3.48 10.86
N THR A 99 -8.45 3.64 9.55
CA THR A 99 -7.59 3.00 8.54
C THR A 99 -6.14 3.42 8.70
N ASN A 100 -5.85 4.72 8.81
CA ASN A 100 -4.49 5.22 8.95
C ASN A 100 -3.82 4.78 10.25
N PHE A 101 -4.54 4.76 11.37
CA PHE A 101 -3.98 4.27 12.64
C PHE A 101 -3.69 2.77 12.59
N ILE A 102 -4.58 1.98 12.00
CA ILE A 102 -4.34 0.53 11.83
C ILE A 102 -3.13 0.29 10.94
N ILE A 103 -2.98 1.04 9.83
CA ILE A 103 -1.83 0.92 8.93
C ILE A 103 -0.51 1.19 9.66
N GLN A 104 -0.47 2.15 10.57
CA GLN A 104 0.75 2.45 11.36
C GLN A 104 1.21 1.27 12.23
N THR A 105 0.35 0.28 12.50
CA THR A 105 0.77 -0.95 13.17
C THR A 105 1.76 -1.79 12.35
N GLN A 106 2.03 -1.43 11.10
CA GLN A 106 3.05 -2.08 10.26
C GLN A 106 4.42 -2.16 10.94
N THR A 107 4.77 -1.17 11.77
CA THR A 107 6.02 -1.16 12.53
C THR A 107 6.05 -2.26 13.59
N ILE A 108 4.90 -2.58 14.19
CA ILE A 108 4.75 -3.68 15.15
C ILE A 108 4.95 -5.02 14.43
N PHE A 109 4.23 -5.23 13.30
CA PHE A 109 4.38 -6.45 12.51
C PHE A 109 5.81 -6.60 11.97
N LEU A 110 6.45 -5.50 11.55
CA LEU A 110 7.83 -5.52 11.11
C LEU A 110 8.80 -5.95 12.22
N ALA A 111 8.62 -5.47 13.44
CA ALA A 111 9.43 -5.88 14.60
C ALA A 111 9.23 -7.36 14.93
N ILE A 112 7.96 -7.83 14.93
CA ILE A 112 7.62 -9.24 15.16
C ILE A 112 8.25 -10.14 14.09
N PHE A 113 8.05 -9.81 12.82
CA PHE A 113 8.56 -10.59 11.70
C PHE A 113 10.10 -10.53 11.63
N GLY A 114 10.71 -9.37 11.91
CA GLY A 114 12.17 -9.24 12.04
C GLY A 114 12.75 -10.18 13.11
N TYR A 115 12.09 -10.27 14.25
CA TYR A 115 12.49 -11.19 15.31
C TYR A 115 12.38 -12.67 14.88
N PHE A 116 11.24 -13.08 14.33
CA PHE A 116 11.03 -14.49 13.99
C PHE A 116 11.80 -14.95 12.74
N PHE A 117 11.84 -14.14 11.68
CA PHE A 117 12.39 -14.54 10.38
C PHE A 117 13.83 -14.10 10.16
N LEU A 118 14.23 -12.93 10.68
CA LEU A 118 15.60 -12.42 10.55
C LEU A 118 16.42 -12.61 11.83
N LYS A 119 15.82 -13.14 12.90
CA LYS A 119 16.44 -13.34 14.22
C LYS A 119 17.02 -12.03 14.81
N GLU A 120 16.40 -10.89 14.46
CA GLU A 120 16.74 -9.58 15.01
C GLU A 120 16.34 -9.49 16.48
N LYS A 121 17.18 -8.90 17.32
CA LYS A 121 16.86 -8.70 18.75
C LYS A 121 15.94 -7.47 18.90
N ILE A 122 14.76 -7.66 19.50
CA ILE A 122 13.89 -6.54 19.86
C ILE A 122 14.49 -5.79 21.05
N SER A 123 14.75 -4.49 20.89
CA SER A 123 15.24 -3.66 21.99
C SER A 123 14.13 -3.40 23.03
N LYS A 124 14.51 -3.10 24.28
CA LYS A 124 13.55 -2.74 25.34
C LYS A 124 12.72 -1.50 24.95
N ILE A 125 13.34 -0.53 24.27
CA ILE A 125 12.66 0.67 23.78
C ILE A 125 11.62 0.30 22.73
N THR A 126 11.95 -0.57 21.80
CA THR A 126 11.00 -1.07 20.78
C THR A 126 9.81 -1.78 21.43
N LEU A 127 10.06 -2.60 22.46
CA LEU A 127 8.99 -3.30 23.19
C LEU A 127 8.03 -2.32 23.88
N ILE A 128 8.56 -1.31 24.57
CA ILE A 128 7.76 -0.25 25.21
C ILE A 128 6.94 0.50 24.15
N SER A 129 7.55 0.87 23.03
CA SER A 129 6.87 1.55 21.93
C SER A 129 5.72 0.71 21.33
N ILE A 130 5.91 -0.60 21.21
CA ILE A 130 4.85 -1.53 20.77
C ILE A 130 3.68 -1.53 21.75
N ILE A 131 3.96 -1.63 23.05
CA ILE A 131 2.91 -1.63 24.10
C ILE A 131 2.12 -0.32 24.05
N LEU A 132 2.80 0.83 23.96
CA LEU A 132 2.16 2.15 23.87
C LEU A 132 1.31 2.28 22.60
N ALA A 133 1.81 1.80 21.45
CA ALA A 133 1.08 1.83 20.19
C ALA A 133 -0.19 0.95 20.23
N ILE A 134 -0.09 -0.25 20.79
CA ILE A 134 -1.26 -1.14 20.96
C ILE A 134 -2.28 -0.50 21.92
N SER A 135 -1.84 0.08 23.03
CA SER A 135 -2.73 0.77 23.98
C SER A 135 -3.46 1.93 23.30
N GLY A 136 -2.76 2.75 22.52
CA GLY A 136 -3.38 3.83 21.76
C GLY A 136 -4.39 3.32 20.72
N LEU A 137 -4.09 2.22 20.03
CA LEU A 137 -4.99 1.59 19.08
C LEU A 137 -6.28 1.07 19.75
N ILE A 138 -6.15 0.40 20.91
CA ILE A 138 -7.30 -0.10 21.69
C ILE A 138 -8.19 1.05 22.15
N LEU A 139 -7.61 2.13 22.68
CA LEU A 139 -8.35 3.31 23.11
C LEU A 139 -9.10 3.95 21.95
N MET A 140 -8.49 4.03 20.78
CA MET A 140 -9.11 4.60 19.59
C MET A 140 -10.25 3.73 19.05
N LEU A 141 -9.99 2.43 18.86
CA LEU A 141 -10.98 1.51 18.31
C LEU A 141 -12.12 1.25 19.31
N GLY A 142 -11.85 1.29 20.62
CA GLY A 142 -12.84 1.04 21.65
C GLY A 142 -14.02 2.01 21.63
N ASN A 143 -13.81 3.25 21.23
CA ASN A 143 -14.83 4.29 21.11
C ASN A 143 -15.54 4.33 19.74
N THR A 144 -15.03 3.61 18.73
CA THR A 144 -15.53 3.67 17.34
C THR A 144 -16.08 2.35 16.84
N ILE A 145 -16.38 1.41 17.74
CA ILE A 145 -17.03 0.13 17.39
C ILE A 145 -18.49 0.38 17.04
N SER A 146 -18.77 1.01 15.91
CA SER A 146 -20.06 0.84 15.25
C SER A 146 -20.02 -0.47 14.46
N ILE A 147 -21.04 -1.29 14.62
CA ILE A 147 -21.14 -2.62 13.98
C ILE A 147 -20.91 -2.54 12.45
N GLY A 148 -21.27 -1.40 11.81
CA GLY A 148 -21.09 -1.19 10.37
C GLY A 148 -19.63 -0.93 9.93
N GLN A 149 -18.72 -0.59 10.84
CA GLN A 149 -17.31 -0.28 10.49
C GLN A 149 -16.35 -1.42 10.83
N MET A 150 -16.83 -2.47 11.48
CA MET A 150 -15.98 -3.56 11.96
C MET A 150 -15.30 -4.33 10.83
N SER A 151 -16.00 -4.58 9.73
CA SER A 151 -15.44 -5.25 8.56
C SER A 151 -14.30 -4.43 7.93
N GLY A 152 -14.47 -3.11 7.81
CA GLY A 152 -13.43 -2.19 7.33
C GLY A 152 -12.21 -2.19 8.25
N ASN A 153 -12.40 -2.14 9.55
CA ASN A 153 -11.33 -2.16 10.55
C ASN A 153 -10.54 -3.49 10.52
N LEU A 154 -11.24 -4.63 10.41
CA LEU A 154 -10.57 -5.95 10.34
C LEU A 154 -9.75 -6.10 9.05
N VAL A 155 -10.32 -5.72 7.91
CA VAL A 155 -9.60 -5.79 6.62
C VAL A 155 -8.44 -4.80 6.58
N ALA A 156 -8.51 -3.67 7.30
CA ALA A 156 -7.41 -2.72 7.40
C ALA A 156 -6.11 -3.36 7.92
N PHE A 157 -6.19 -4.39 8.80
CA PHE A 157 -5.02 -5.10 9.31
C PHE A 157 -4.26 -5.90 8.26
N VAL A 158 -4.88 -6.23 7.14
CA VAL A 158 -4.19 -6.93 6.04
C VAL A 158 -3.06 -6.06 5.47
N MET A 159 -3.27 -4.75 5.38
CA MET A 159 -2.27 -3.85 4.82
C MET A 159 -0.95 -3.80 5.63
N PRO A 160 -0.94 -3.56 6.96
CA PRO A 160 0.30 -3.57 7.73
C PRO A 160 1.01 -4.92 7.71
N ILE A 161 0.27 -6.03 7.67
CA ILE A 161 0.85 -7.38 7.56
C ILE A 161 1.54 -7.56 6.20
N THR A 162 0.87 -7.19 5.11
CA THR A 162 1.43 -7.30 3.76
C THR A 162 2.64 -6.39 3.58
N PHE A 163 2.60 -5.17 4.09
CA PHE A 163 3.74 -4.25 4.07
C PHE A 163 4.93 -4.75 4.88
N ALA A 164 4.69 -5.25 6.09
CA ALA A 164 5.75 -5.82 6.91
C ALA A 164 6.39 -7.04 6.24
N THR A 165 5.58 -7.90 5.62
CA THR A 165 6.06 -9.05 4.85
C THR A 165 6.87 -8.62 3.64
N LEU A 166 6.42 -7.60 2.91
CA LEU A 166 7.17 -7.04 1.78
C LEU A 166 8.54 -6.52 2.22
N ILE A 167 8.60 -5.72 3.29
CA ILE A 167 9.88 -5.19 3.81
C ILE A 167 10.80 -6.33 4.21
N LEU A 168 10.27 -7.41 4.79
CA LEU A 168 11.03 -8.60 5.13
C LEU A 168 11.64 -9.26 3.88
N ILE A 169 10.87 -9.40 2.79
CA ILE A 169 11.34 -9.93 1.50
C ILE A 169 12.47 -9.04 0.96
N VAL A 170 12.27 -7.72 0.95
CA VAL A 170 13.27 -6.75 0.47
C VAL A 170 14.58 -6.86 1.29
N ARG A 171 14.48 -6.98 2.62
CA ARG A 171 15.65 -7.15 3.50
C ARG A 171 16.37 -8.47 3.27
N LYS A 172 15.64 -9.55 2.97
CA LYS A 172 16.21 -10.87 2.70
C LYS A 172 16.95 -10.93 1.37
N TYR A 173 16.57 -10.12 0.39
CA TYR A 173 17.15 -10.09 -0.95
C TYR A 173 17.69 -8.69 -1.31
N PRO A 174 18.71 -8.17 -0.59
CA PRO A 174 19.18 -6.78 -0.73
C PRO A 174 19.82 -6.47 -2.09
N HIS A 175 20.25 -7.50 -2.83
CA HIS A 175 20.87 -7.35 -4.15
C HIS A 175 19.88 -7.35 -5.30
N VAL A 176 18.60 -7.62 -5.02
CA VAL A 176 17.54 -7.67 -6.02
C VAL A 176 16.83 -6.32 -6.05
N ASP A 177 16.74 -5.75 -7.25
CA ASP A 177 15.97 -4.53 -7.46
C ASP A 177 14.47 -4.86 -7.38
N MET A 178 13.83 -4.40 -6.31
CA MET A 178 12.42 -4.68 -6.02
C MET A 178 11.46 -3.59 -6.54
N VAL A 179 11.96 -2.55 -7.22
CA VAL A 179 11.10 -1.50 -7.80
C VAL A 179 10.10 -2.07 -8.81
N PRO A 180 10.47 -3.03 -9.69
CA PRO A 180 9.54 -3.61 -10.65
C PRO A 180 8.35 -4.36 -10.02
N LEU A 181 8.43 -4.80 -8.75
CA LEU A 181 7.32 -5.47 -8.07
C LEU A 181 6.08 -4.58 -7.91
N GLN A 182 6.26 -3.25 -7.92
CA GLN A 182 5.15 -2.29 -7.88
C GLN A 182 4.21 -2.47 -9.07
N LEU A 183 4.76 -2.80 -10.24
CA LEU A 183 3.94 -3.10 -11.42
C LEU A 183 3.09 -4.34 -11.21
N VAL A 184 3.69 -5.40 -10.66
CA VAL A 184 2.96 -6.64 -10.33
C VAL A 184 1.86 -6.34 -9.31
N ALA A 185 2.15 -5.56 -8.27
CA ALA A 185 1.18 -5.18 -7.26
C ALA A 185 -0.01 -4.41 -7.84
N GLY A 186 0.28 -3.43 -8.70
CA GLY A 186 -0.76 -2.68 -9.40
C GLY A 186 -1.63 -3.56 -10.28
N ILE A 187 -1.04 -4.47 -11.06
CA ILE A 187 -1.77 -5.42 -11.91
C ILE A 187 -2.65 -6.36 -11.07
N VAL A 188 -2.13 -6.92 -9.98
CA VAL A 188 -2.89 -7.81 -9.09
C VAL A 188 -4.10 -7.08 -8.50
N ALA A 189 -3.91 -5.88 -7.96
CA ALA A 189 -5.01 -5.10 -7.38
C ALA A 189 -6.01 -4.63 -8.46
N MET A 190 -5.54 -4.32 -9.67
CA MET A 190 -6.39 -4.01 -10.83
C MET A 190 -7.26 -5.21 -11.22
N ILE A 191 -6.69 -6.41 -11.27
CA ILE A 191 -7.43 -7.66 -11.57
C ILE A 191 -8.48 -7.92 -10.50
N ILE A 192 -8.13 -7.76 -9.21
CA ILE A 192 -9.08 -7.93 -8.10
C ILE A 192 -10.25 -6.94 -8.27
N GLY A 193 -9.98 -5.66 -8.54
CA GLY A 193 -11.00 -4.64 -8.78
C GLY A 193 -11.88 -4.97 -9.98
N PHE A 194 -11.29 -5.42 -11.07
CA PHE A 194 -12.01 -5.82 -12.29
C PHE A 194 -12.94 -7.00 -12.05
N LEU A 195 -12.46 -8.08 -11.44
CA LEU A 195 -13.23 -9.30 -11.22
C LEU A 195 -14.36 -9.10 -10.19
N ALA A 196 -14.14 -8.23 -9.21
CA ALA A 196 -15.14 -7.96 -8.18
C ALA A 196 -16.15 -6.85 -8.58
N SER A 197 -15.89 -6.12 -9.67
CA SER A 197 -16.78 -5.06 -10.15
C SER A 197 -17.82 -5.62 -11.14
N SER A 198 -19.10 -5.34 -10.90
CA SER A 198 -20.18 -5.70 -11.83
C SER A 198 -20.28 -4.73 -13.02
N LYS A 199 -19.77 -3.50 -12.89
CA LYS A 199 -19.73 -2.48 -13.96
C LYS A 199 -18.42 -1.69 -13.81
N ILE A 200 -17.80 -1.33 -14.95
CA ILE A 200 -16.52 -0.59 -14.95
C ILE A 200 -16.74 0.91 -15.14
N SER A 201 -17.90 1.32 -15.71
CA SER A 201 -18.19 2.72 -15.99
C SER A 201 -18.33 3.53 -14.68
N ILE A 202 -17.64 4.66 -14.62
CA ILE A 202 -17.73 5.65 -13.54
C ILE A 202 -17.90 7.05 -14.14
N SER A 203 -18.29 8.03 -13.33
CA SER A 203 -18.43 9.43 -13.76
C SER A 203 -17.09 10.04 -14.14
N PHE A 204 -17.10 11.12 -14.95
CA PHE A 204 -15.88 11.84 -15.30
C PHE A 204 -15.19 12.42 -14.07
N HIS A 205 -15.97 12.91 -13.08
CA HIS A 205 -15.48 13.36 -11.80
C HIS A 205 -14.69 12.26 -11.06
N ASP A 206 -15.24 11.06 -11.01
CA ASP A 206 -14.61 9.92 -10.33
C ASP A 206 -13.38 9.40 -11.07
N ILE A 207 -13.35 9.48 -12.42
CA ILE A 207 -12.13 9.19 -13.21
C ILE A 207 -11.01 10.14 -12.81
N PHE A 208 -11.30 11.44 -12.66
CA PHE A 208 -10.32 12.43 -12.27
C PHE A 208 -9.77 12.16 -10.85
N LEU A 209 -10.64 11.80 -9.89
CA LEU A 209 -10.23 11.41 -8.55
C LEU A 209 -9.40 10.12 -8.55
N ALA A 210 -9.77 9.14 -9.39
CA ALA A 210 -8.99 7.92 -9.57
C ALA A 210 -7.59 8.21 -10.13
N PHE A 211 -7.48 9.13 -11.08
CA PHE A 211 -6.20 9.60 -11.60
C PHE A 211 -5.35 10.23 -10.48
N LEU A 212 -5.90 11.17 -9.71
CA LEU A 212 -5.18 11.82 -8.62
C LEU A 212 -4.74 10.85 -7.51
N SER A 213 -5.52 9.80 -7.25
CA SER A 213 -5.19 8.82 -6.21
C SER A 213 -4.27 7.70 -6.69
N GLY A 214 -4.14 7.50 -8.00
CA GLY A 214 -3.30 6.49 -8.61
C GLY A 214 -1.93 7.00 -9.06
N THR A 215 -1.74 8.33 -9.09
CA THR A 215 -0.46 8.98 -9.48
C THR A 215 0.33 9.44 -8.28
#